data_0fd4ba01b35cb5bbeaef7b3a9f16b2d7
#
_entry.id   0fd4ba01b35cb5bbeaef7b3a9f16b2d7
#
_cell.length_a   1.000
_cell.length_b   1.000
_cell.length_c   1.000
_cell.angle_alpha   90.00
_cell.angle_beta   90.00
_cell.angle_gamma   90.00
#
_symmetry.space_group_name_H-M   'P 1'
#
loop_
_entity.id
_entity.type
_entity.pdbx_description
1 polymer ?
#
loop_
_entity_poly.entity_id
_entity_poly.type
_entity_poly.pdbx_seq_one_letter_code
_entity_poly.pdbx_strand_id
1 'polypeptide(L)'
;ILSRLMSVEALLATGQSGSDKVAPLDPETVAWLEGRIDAMQEVLKPIDKFTIPGGNAVVSMCHVCRTVCRRAERAALRADARYGVDSTALVWLNRLSDYFYLLGRTLTAHYAVDEVLWIP
;
A
#
# COMPACT_ATOMS: atom_id res chain seq x y z
N ILE A 1 -2.16 -5.32 -9.14
CA ILE A 1 -1.20 -4.52 -8.35
C ILE A 1 0.15 -4.42 -9.07
N LEU A 2 0.84 -5.52 -9.36
CA LEU A 2 2.20 -5.51 -9.94
C LEU A 2 2.31 -4.68 -11.21
N SER A 3 1.39 -4.82 -12.14
CA SER A 3 1.36 -4.03 -13.38
C SER A 3 1.23 -2.52 -13.10
N ARG A 4 0.45 -2.14 -12.10
CA ARG A 4 0.29 -0.73 -11.71
C ARG A 4 1.50 -0.20 -10.94
N LEU A 5 2.17 -1.06 -10.18
CA LEU A 5 3.43 -0.70 -9.54
C LEU A 5 4.49 -0.31 -10.58
N MET A 6 4.61 -1.07 -11.67
CA MET A 6 5.50 -0.70 -12.78
C MET A 6 5.14 0.66 -13.40
N SER A 7 3.85 0.98 -13.53
CA SER A 7 3.42 2.31 -14.01
C SER A 7 3.83 3.41 -13.03
N VAL A 8 3.66 3.18 -11.73
CA VAL A 8 4.08 4.13 -10.68
C VAL A 8 5.60 4.33 -10.70
N GLU A 9 6.37 3.26 -10.82
CA GLU A 9 7.84 3.32 -10.92
C GLU A 9 8.27 4.17 -12.13
N ALA A 10 7.65 3.96 -13.29
CA ALA A 10 7.94 4.73 -14.49
C ALA A 10 7.59 6.22 -14.31
N LEU A 11 6.46 6.54 -13.69
CA LEU A 11 6.06 7.92 -13.40
C LEU A 11 7.02 8.61 -12.43
N LEU A 12 7.46 7.91 -11.38
CA LEU A 12 8.44 8.45 -10.44
C LEU A 12 9.80 8.69 -11.11
N ALA A 13 10.22 7.82 -12.03
CA ALA A 13 11.48 7.96 -12.75
C ALA A 13 11.47 9.13 -13.75
N THR A 14 10.32 9.49 -14.31
CA THR A 14 10.21 10.56 -15.30
C THR A 14 9.94 11.94 -14.68
N GLY A 15 9.39 11.99 -13.46
CA GLY A 15 9.01 13.23 -12.80
C GLY A 15 7.90 13.99 -13.51
N GLN A 16 7.73 15.27 -13.14
CA GLN A 16 6.71 16.16 -13.73
C GLN A 16 6.97 16.56 -15.18
N SER A 17 8.23 16.62 -15.59
CA SER A 17 8.58 16.91 -16.98
C SER A 17 8.12 15.82 -17.95
N GLY A 18 7.78 14.67 -17.41
CA GLY A 18 7.14 13.56 -18.10
C GLY A 18 7.93 13.01 -19.28
N SER A 19 7.54 11.86 -19.71
CA SER A 19 7.85 11.36 -21.04
C SER A 19 6.50 11.14 -21.73
N ASP A 20 6.35 11.56 -22.97
CA ASP A 20 5.16 11.26 -23.78
C ASP A 20 4.87 9.75 -23.89
N LYS A 21 5.83 8.94 -23.44
CA LYS A 21 5.75 7.46 -23.43
C LYS A 21 5.14 6.91 -22.13
N VAL A 22 4.97 7.70 -21.09
CA VAL A 22 4.44 7.27 -19.80
C VAL A 22 3.13 8.00 -19.54
N ALA A 23 2.03 7.25 -19.65
CA ALA A 23 0.71 7.81 -19.38
C ALA A 23 0.54 8.12 -17.88
N PRO A 24 -0.21 9.19 -17.53
CA PRO A 24 -0.61 9.43 -16.14
C PRO A 24 -1.31 8.21 -15.54
N LEU A 25 -1.19 8.04 -14.22
CA LEU A 25 -1.90 6.97 -13.53
C LEU A 25 -3.39 7.29 -13.50
N ASP A 26 -4.20 6.34 -13.93
CA ASP A 26 -5.66 6.47 -13.90
C ASP A 26 -6.16 6.50 -12.44
N PRO A 27 -6.94 7.52 -12.02
CA PRO A 27 -7.54 7.59 -10.69
C PRO A 27 -8.40 6.36 -10.32
N GLU A 28 -8.96 5.66 -11.29
CA GLU A 28 -9.70 4.42 -11.05
C GLU A 28 -8.83 3.32 -10.40
N THR A 29 -7.52 3.38 -10.57
CA THR A 29 -6.59 2.45 -9.91
C THR A 29 -6.54 2.67 -8.40
N VAL A 30 -6.69 3.91 -7.94
CA VAL A 30 -6.83 4.26 -6.52
C VAL A 30 -8.19 3.79 -6.00
N ALA A 31 -9.26 4.07 -6.72
CA ALA A 31 -10.61 3.64 -6.36
C ALA A 31 -10.70 2.12 -6.23
N TRP A 32 -10.02 1.38 -7.09
CA TRP A 32 -9.95 -0.07 -6.98
C TRP A 32 -9.28 -0.54 -5.68
N LEU A 33 -8.15 0.06 -5.29
CA LEU A 33 -7.49 -0.25 -4.00
C LEU A 33 -8.39 0.08 -2.81
N GLU A 34 -9.01 1.24 -2.82
CA GLU A 34 -9.92 1.67 -1.75
C GLU A 34 -11.11 0.72 -1.61
N GLY A 35 -11.69 0.29 -2.72
CA GLY A 35 -12.77 -0.72 -2.73
C GLY A 35 -12.33 -2.06 -2.13
N ARG A 36 -11.10 -2.50 -2.40
CA ARG A 36 -10.54 -3.73 -1.79
C ARG A 36 -10.26 -3.56 -0.29
N ILE A 37 -9.79 -2.40 0.10
CA ILE A 37 -9.57 -2.03 1.52
C ILE A 37 -10.90 -2.07 2.27
N ASP A 38 -11.92 -1.41 1.75
CA ASP A 38 -13.25 -1.36 2.36
C ASP A 38 -13.86 -2.76 2.49
N ALA A 39 -13.77 -3.58 1.44
CA ALA A 39 -14.28 -4.96 1.44
C ALA A 39 -13.60 -5.83 2.51
N MET A 40 -12.31 -5.66 2.73
CA MET A 40 -11.60 -6.38 3.80
C MET A 40 -12.00 -5.87 5.19
N GLN A 41 -12.17 -4.56 5.36
CA GLN A 41 -12.60 -3.97 6.63
C GLN A 41 -13.99 -4.43 7.05
N GLU A 42 -14.91 -4.59 6.14
CA GLU A 42 -16.29 -5.03 6.43
C GLU A 42 -16.35 -6.40 7.10
N VAL A 43 -15.44 -7.30 6.75
CA VAL A 43 -15.43 -8.67 7.28
C VAL A 43 -14.46 -8.88 8.45
N LEU A 44 -13.54 -7.94 8.68
CA LEU A 44 -12.58 -8.02 9.77
C LEU A 44 -13.18 -7.52 11.09
N LYS A 45 -12.83 -8.20 12.19
CA LYS A 45 -13.21 -7.76 13.53
C LYS A 45 -12.56 -6.39 13.81
N PRO A 46 -13.34 -5.40 14.29
CA PRO A 46 -12.77 -4.12 14.71
C PRO A 46 -11.74 -4.28 15.83
N ILE A 47 -10.66 -3.52 15.75
CA ILE A 47 -9.62 -3.45 16.79
C ILE A 47 -9.37 -1.98 17.16
N ASP A 48 -9.01 -1.77 18.42
CA ASP A 48 -8.68 -0.47 18.99
C ASP A 48 -7.19 -0.32 19.34
N LYS A 49 -6.39 -1.35 19.03
CA LYS A 49 -4.96 -1.41 19.32
C LYS A 49 -4.17 -1.82 18.10
N PHE A 50 -2.89 -1.51 18.10
CA PHE A 50 -1.98 -2.00 17.08
C PHE A 50 -1.81 -3.51 17.19
N THR A 51 -1.62 -4.17 16.05
CA THR A 51 -1.29 -5.59 15.98
C THR A 51 0.22 -5.78 15.93
N ILE A 52 0.71 -6.83 16.58
CA ILE A 52 2.10 -7.26 16.47
C ILE A 52 2.24 -8.08 15.18
N PRO A 53 3.14 -7.69 14.25
CA PRO A 53 3.35 -8.45 13.02
C PRO A 53 3.91 -9.84 13.32
N GLY A 54 3.43 -10.86 12.62
CA GLY A 54 3.97 -12.21 12.74
C GLY A 54 2.91 -13.30 12.72
N GLY A 55 3.25 -14.45 13.28
CA GLY A 55 2.38 -15.62 13.42
C GLY A 55 2.34 -16.55 12.21
N ASN A 56 2.63 -16.08 11.02
CA ASN A 56 2.67 -16.85 9.78
C ASN A 56 3.62 -16.14 8.78
N ALA A 57 4.36 -16.92 7.99
CA ALA A 57 5.34 -16.39 7.05
C ALA A 57 4.70 -15.46 5.98
N VAL A 58 3.53 -15.82 5.47
CA VAL A 58 2.82 -15.01 4.46
C VAL A 58 2.32 -13.70 5.08
N VAL A 59 1.78 -13.74 6.29
CA VAL A 59 1.35 -12.54 7.04
C VAL A 59 2.56 -11.63 7.31
N SER A 60 3.67 -12.19 7.75
CA SER A 60 4.91 -11.44 7.97
C SER A 60 5.40 -10.77 6.69
N MET A 61 5.30 -11.44 5.54
CA MET A 61 5.63 -10.86 4.23
C MET A 61 4.72 -9.68 3.88
N CYS A 62 3.43 -9.74 4.18
CA CYS A 62 2.51 -8.61 4.00
C CYS A 62 2.99 -7.38 4.79
N HIS A 63 3.48 -7.56 6.01
CA HIS A 63 4.02 -6.48 6.81
C HIS A 63 5.35 -5.95 6.27
N VAL A 64 6.22 -6.81 5.72
CA VAL A 64 7.41 -6.38 4.99
C VAL A 64 7.02 -5.51 3.79
N CYS A 65 6.08 -5.98 2.96
CA CYS A 65 5.56 -5.20 1.82
C CYS A 65 4.99 -3.85 2.28
N ARG A 66 4.23 -3.82 3.37
CA ARG A 66 3.67 -2.59 3.94
C ARG A 66 4.78 -1.61 4.31
N THR A 67 5.78 -2.03 5.04
CA THR A 67 6.86 -1.14 5.51
C THR A 67 7.75 -0.66 4.36
N VAL A 68 8.05 -1.50 3.38
CA VAL A 68 8.78 -1.12 2.16
C VAL A 68 7.96 -0.11 1.34
N CYS A 69 6.66 -0.35 1.19
CA CYS A 69 5.76 0.58 0.50
C CYS A 69 5.73 1.96 1.19
N ARG A 70 5.66 2.00 2.51
CA ARG A 70 5.72 3.26 3.27
C ARG A 70 7.07 3.97 3.10
N ARG A 71 8.17 3.23 3.05
CA ARG A 71 9.49 3.80 2.75
C ARG A 71 9.54 4.40 1.34
N ALA A 72 9.00 3.68 0.35
CA ALA A 72 8.90 4.17 -1.03
C ALA A 72 8.04 5.44 -1.12
N GLU A 73 6.90 5.48 -0.44
CA GLU A 73 6.03 6.66 -0.38
C GLU A 73 6.78 7.87 0.19
N ARG A 74 7.47 7.72 1.31
CA ARG A 74 8.26 8.81 1.91
C ARG A 74 9.37 9.30 0.97
N ALA A 75 10.03 8.39 0.25
CA ALA A 75 11.03 8.75 -0.75
C ALA A 75 10.40 9.51 -1.93
N ALA A 76 9.24 9.05 -2.40
CA ALA A 76 8.49 9.71 -3.47
C ALA A 76 8.01 11.11 -3.07
N LEU A 77 7.58 11.30 -1.82
CA LEU A 77 7.20 12.62 -1.29
C LEU A 77 8.38 13.59 -1.25
N ARG A 78 9.58 13.12 -0.91
CA ARG A 78 10.80 13.94 -1.00
C ARG A 78 11.15 14.31 -2.44
N ALA A 79 10.99 13.40 -3.37
CA ALA A 79 11.18 13.66 -4.79
C ALA A 79 10.14 14.66 -5.31
N ASP A 80 8.88 14.54 -4.89
CA ASP A 80 7.81 15.47 -5.24
C ASP A 80 8.13 16.89 -4.81
N ALA A 81 8.60 17.07 -3.58
CA ALA A 81 8.97 18.39 -3.06
C ALA A 81 10.08 19.08 -3.87
N ARG A 82 10.94 18.31 -4.52
CA ARG A 82 12.08 18.83 -5.28
C ARG A 82 11.86 18.90 -6.79
N TYR A 83 11.20 17.90 -7.35
CA TYR A 83 11.08 17.73 -8.80
C TYR A 83 9.63 17.69 -9.30
N GLY A 84 8.68 17.51 -8.41
CA GLY A 84 7.31 17.18 -8.75
C GLY A 84 7.16 15.75 -9.28
N VAL A 85 6.10 15.07 -8.87
CA VAL A 85 5.73 13.75 -9.37
C VAL A 85 4.22 13.68 -9.58
N ASP A 86 3.75 12.63 -10.26
CA ASP A 86 2.32 12.39 -10.45
C ASP A 86 1.62 12.23 -9.08
N SER A 87 0.64 13.10 -8.79
CA SER A 87 -0.07 13.10 -7.50
C SER A 87 -0.89 11.84 -7.27
N THR A 88 -1.45 11.25 -8.32
CA THR A 88 -2.20 10.00 -8.24
C THR A 88 -1.27 8.84 -7.85
N ALA A 89 -0.04 8.83 -8.34
CA ALA A 89 0.97 7.84 -7.95
C ALA A 89 1.29 7.90 -6.44
N LEU A 90 1.39 9.10 -5.87
CA LEU A 90 1.59 9.29 -4.43
C LEU A 90 0.43 8.74 -3.61
N VAL A 91 -0.79 9.07 -4.00
CA VAL A 91 -2.01 8.56 -3.34
C VAL A 91 -2.09 7.04 -3.46
N TRP A 92 -1.77 6.50 -4.63
CA TRP A 92 -1.78 5.06 -4.87
C TRP A 92 -0.79 4.31 -3.96
N LEU A 93 0.43 4.82 -3.77
CA LEU A 93 1.40 4.24 -2.84
C LEU A 93 0.90 4.26 -1.39
N ASN A 94 0.26 5.35 -0.97
CA ASN A 94 -0.35 5.45 0.35
C ASN A 94 -1.44 4.38 0.54
N ARG A 95 -2.35 4.25 -0.41
CA ARG A 95 -3.42 3.24 -0.36
C ARG A 95 -2.89 1.82 -0.44
N LEU A 96 -1.82 1.58 -1.19
CA LEU A 96 -1.19 0.26 -1.28
C LEU A 96 -0.65 -0.20 0.08
N SER A 97 -0.07 0.69 0.88
CA SER A 97 0.39 0.33 2.23
C SER A 97 -0.75 -0.09 3.14
N ASP A 98 -1.89 0.58 3.08
CA ASP A 98 -3.09 0.20 3.84
C ASP A 98 -3.68 -1.13 3.35
N TYR A 99 -3.65 -1.35 2.04
CA TYR A 99 -4.04 -2.64 1.45
C TYR A 99 -3.21 -3.79 2.02
N PHE A 100 -1.88 -3.66 2.10
CA PHE A 100 -1.01 -4.69 2.66
C PHE A 100 -1.28 -4.92 4.15
N TYR A 101 -1.58 -3.88 4.90
CA TYR A 101 -1.95 -4.01 6.31
C TYR A 101 -3.21 -4.87 6.48
N LEU A 102 -4.26 -4.54 5.76
CA LEU A 102 -5.53 -5.28 5.83
C LEU A 102 -5.43 -6.66 5.22
N LEU A 103 -4.63 -6.84 4.16
CA LEU A 103 -4.33 -8.16 3.60
C LEU A 103 -3.66 -9.05 4.65
N GLY A 104 -2.70 -8.51 5.40
CA GLY A 104 -2.06 -9.24 6.51
C GLY A 104 -3.06 -9.69 7.56
N ARG A 105 -4.00 -8.83 7.97
CA ARG A 105 -5.06 -9.18 8.90
C ARG A 105 -6.03 -10.22 8.33
N THR A 106 -6.40 -10.07 7.07
CA THR A 106 -7.28 -11.02 6.36
C THR A 106 -6.64 -12.41 6.30
N LEU A 107 -5.36 -12.48 5.97
CA LEU A 107 -4.62 -13.74 5.92
C LEU A 107 -4.38 -14.34 7.31
N THR A 108 -4.22 -13.52 8.33
CA THR A 108 -4.18 -13.99 9.73
C THR A 108 -5.45 -14.77 10.07
N ALA A 109 -6.62 -14.24 9.72
CA ALA A 109 -7.89 -14.93 9.89
C ALA A 109 -8.00 -16.17 8.98
N HIS A 110 -7.57 -16.07 7.73
CA HIS A 110 -7.61 -17.19 6.77
C HIS A 110 -6.76 -18.38 7.20
N TYR A 111 -5.58 -18.16 7.75
CA TYR A 111 -4.69 -19.20 8.26
C TYR A 111 -5.00 -19.61 9.70
N ALA A 112 -6.06 -19.10 10.29
CA ALA A 112 -6.48 -19.34 11.67
C ALA A 112 -5.34 -19.12 12.70
N VAL A 113 -4.56 -18.07 12.49
CA VAL A 113 -3.51 -17.63 13.41
C VAL A 113 -4.10 -16.58 14.35
N ASP A 114 -3.70 -16.60 15.61
CA ASP A 114 -4.14 -15.59 16.58
C ASP A 114 -3.56 -14.21 16.26
N GLU A 115 -4.42 -13.22 16.22
CA GLU A 115 -4.01 -11.82 16.08
C GLU A 115 -3.56 -11.27 17.44
N VAL A 116 -2.28 -10.94 17.55
CA VAL A 116 -1.70 -10.44 18.81
C VAL A 116 -1.76 -8.91 18.81
N LEU A 117 -2.45 -8.36 19.82
CA LEU A 117 -2.54 -6.92 20.00
C LEU A 117 -1.34 -6.42 20.83
N TRP A 118 -0.81 -5.28 20.44
CA TRP A 118 0.26 -4.64 21.19
C TRP A 118 -0.29 -3.96 22.44
N ILE A 119 0.28 -4.32 23.58
CA ILE A 119 0.00 -3.72 24.89
C ILE A 119 1.27 -3.01 25.34
N PRO A 120 1.28 -1.65 25.40
CA PRO A 120 2.45 -0.88 25.81
C PRO A 120 2.82 -1.10 27.28
#